data_2fa77be407a197d53d347f01c8c266a5
#
_entry.id   2fa77be407a197d53d347f01c8c266a5
#
_cell.length_a   1.000
_cell.length_b   1.000
_cell.length_c   1.000
_cell.angle_alpha   90.00
_cell.angle_beta   90.00
_cell.angle_gamma   90.00
#
_symmetry.space_group_name_H-M   'P 1'
#
loop_
_entity.id
_entity.type
_entity.pdbx_description
1 polymer ?
#
loop_
_entity_poly.entity_id
_entity_poly.type
_entity_poly.pdbx_seq_one_letter_code
_entity_poly.pdbx_strand_id
1 'polypeptide(L)'
;MVAQKSDEVRNDITFNKNYEESCYDSWGYYNGKIEKISDYPSFSLSSPKLEFTKAETLKSITYPTGGKSEFEYELNEYGAKVSNDHTAVNECPNSISGGLRLRSVTNRDYDGSIISSKRYKYTKDYKETKSSGISKGEMQFSIEYNIQSLGLRLNLMSAGGFLSNTTSMNTPDVGYSTVIAEDVDSLGNSLGYKKFQFTNFGTDINGVSHLDDKAWGSNVTSDKVYSCLPFTCKSAERGKILSEEVFDANGNKTEETSYRYSKTNKTDINTATQQAIIMYRSPTSTVVGLLGWLTKTPRYSYLCSKMTTKELYDNGKTYQTDKYFTYNSCNLLSTETTANPNNEIEKAIRSYTYSCDKPGTEPFAGHGIKSAILEESFTANGMSDKYAYRYGTNVYGVPFVWQYLRIYNGGTDNIEYEVTKTDKFGNPIEFVTKGTPYVQIFSDDGTHVQLFVEDATLEELCDAVGERLAYYISQCEYYNATGLIYNKRDKLTNMHMRFFNYLGSDLLFEETTKEGLRYSYIYDNSNHLIDKSLLYGNNKWQTLKMYEYNYRH
;
A
#
# COMPACT_ATOMS: atom_id res chain seq x y z
N MET A 1 21.42 -30.43 1.91
CA MET A 1 22.58 -29.73 1.28
C MET A 1 22.39 -28.20 1.20
N VAL A 2 21.19 -27.67 1.51
CA VAL A 2 20.88 -26.23 1.57
C VAL A 2 21.48 -25.55 2.83
N ALA A 3 21.71 -26.30 3.91
CA ALA A 3 22.22 -25.76 5.17
C ALA A 3 23.69 -25.25 5.14
N GLN A 4 24.51 -25.74 4.21
CA GLN A 4 25.93 -25.35 4.19
C GLN A 4 26.20 -23.97 3.55
N LYS A 5 25.31 -23.49 2.68
CA LYS A 5 25.47 -22.15 2.08
C LYS A 5 24.89 -21.02 2.94
N SER A 6 23.92 -21.35 3.79
CA SER A 6 23.38 -20.39 4.76
C SER A 6 24.42 -19.92 5.77
N ASP A 7 25.44 -20.72 6.06
CA ASP A 7 26.43 -20.39 7.07
C ASP A 7 27.55 -19.46 6.56
N GLU A 8 27.86 -19.46 5.25
CA GLU A 8 28.82 -18.48 4.69
C GLU A 8 28.22 -17.10 4.50
N VAL A 9 26.91 -17.01 4.21
CA VAL A 9 26.20 -15.72 4.09
C VAL A 9 25.84 -15.16 5.48
N ARG A 10 25.74 -16.02 6.51
CA ARG A 10 25.35 -15.65 7.87
C ARG A 10 26.40 -14.92 8.68
N ASN A 11 27.67 -14.95 8.28
CA ASN A 11 28.74 -14.33 9.08
C ASN A 11 28.69 -12.79 9.11
N ASP A 12 27.94 -12.15 8.20
CA ASP A 12 27.78 -10.68 8.17
C ASP A 12 26.37 -10.21 8.56
N ILE A 13 25.45 -11.12 8.90
CA ILE A 13 24.10 -10.74 9.32
C ILE A 13 24.08 -10.56 10.83
N THR A 14 24.04 -9.32 11.26
CA THR A 14 23.78 -8.96 12.66
C THR A 14 22.30 -9.24 12.96
N PHE A 15 22.01 -10.30 13.71
CA PHE A 15 20.64 -10.62 14.11
C PHE A 15 20.06 -9.51 14.97
N ASN A 16 18.77 -9.21 14.78
CA ASN A 16 18.03 -8.31 15.64
C ASN A 16 18.12 -8.78 17.09
N LYS A 17 18.47 -7.87 18.00
CA LYS A 17 18.31 -8.12 19.44
C LYS A 17 16.82 -8.33 19.73
N ASN A 18 16.53 -9.17 20.73
CA ASN A 18 15.17 -9.35 21.20
C ASN A 18 14.51 -8.00 21.48
N TYR A 19 13.26 -7.89 21.05
CA TYR A 19 12.42 -6.74 21.27
C TYR A 19 12.21 -6.49 22.77
N GLU A 20 12.64 -5.34 23.27
CA GLU A 20 12.40 -4.91 24.64
C GLU A 20 11.36 -3.78 24.66
N GLU A 21 10.23 -3.97 25.33
CA GLU A 21 9.09 -3.05 25.37
C GLU A 21 9.41 -1.62 25.84
N SER A 22 10.55 -1.41 26.48
CA SER A 22 10.95 -0.11 27.08
C SER A 22 11.79 0.78 26.15
N CYS A 23 12.07 0.36 24.93
CA CYS A 23 13.00 1.05 24.02
C CYS A 23 12.30 1.86 22.92
N TYR A 24 11.28 2.65 23.27
CA TYR A 24 10.54 3.48 22.32
C TYR A 24 10.71 4.96 22.57
N ASP A 25 10.67 5.72 21.48
CA ASP A 25 10.51 7.16 21.56
C ASP A 25 9.06 7.55 21.89
N SER A 26 8.83 8.83 22.03
CA SER A 26 7.51 9.38 22.35
C SER A 26 6.43 9.14 21.28
N TRP A 27 6.81 8.74 20.08
CA TRP A 27 5.92 8.40 18.98
C TRP A 27 5.72 6.90 18.79
N GLY A 28 6.42 6.07 19.60
CA GLY A 28 6.33 4.62 19.55
C GLY A 28 7.34 3.96 18.61
N TYR A 29 8.35 4.68 18.13
CA TYR A 29 9.42 4.12 17.31
C TYR A 29 10.62 3.70 18.16
N TYR A 30 11.30 2.64 17.73
CA TYR A 30 12.48 2.12 18.44
C TYR A 30 13.58 3.17 18.50
N ASN A 31 14.09 3.44 19.73
CA ASN A 31 15.13 4.44 19.97
C ASN A 31 16.38 3.90 20.71
N GLY A 32 16.46 2.58 20.93
CA GLY A 32 17.61 1.91 21.54
C GLY A 32 17.87 2.21 23.00
N LYS A 33 17.04 3.01 23.67
CA LYS A 33 17.29 3.47 25.03
C LYS A 33 16.26 2.89 26.00
N ILE A 34 16.75 2.20 27.04
CA ILE A 34 15.93 1.81 28.19
C ILE A 34 15.90 3.02 29.13
N GLU A 35 14.94 3.91 28.94
CA GLU A 35 14.63 4.90 29.96
C GLU A 35 13.60 4.29 30.91
N LYS A 36 14.03 3.89 32.10
CA LYS A 36 13.09 3.54 33.16
C LYS A 36 12.29 4.80 33.49
N ILE A 37 11.00 4.73 33.31
CA ILE A 37 10.05 5.71 33.83
C ILE A 37 10.09 5.53 35.37
N SER A 38 11.08 6.15 36.04
CA SER A 38 11.31 5.90 37.44
C SER A 38 10.50 6.77 38.37
N ASP A 39 10.01 7.92 37.91
CA ASP A 39 9.33 8.87 38.78
C ASP A 39 8.09 9.48 38.08
N TYR A 40 6.98 9.20 38.65
CA TYR A 40 5.71 9.86 38.43
C TYR A 40 5.71 11.22 39.11
N PRO A 41 5.49 12.38 38.45
CA PRO A 41 4.90 12.62 37.12
C PRO A 41 5.86 13.13 36.03
N SER A 42 7.15 12.91 36.15
CA SER A 42 8.12 13.37 35.16
C SER A 42 8.31 12.35 34.05
N PHE A 43 7.40 12.34 33.08
CA PHE A 43 7.65 11.69 31.79
C PHE A 43 8.70 12.52 31.05
N SER A 44 9.96 12.12 31.07
CA SER A 44 10.92 12.64 30.13
C SER A 44 10.56 12.09 28.76
N LEU A 45 10.26 12.99 27.83
CA LEU A 45 10.00 12.64 26.45
C LEU A 45 11.26 11.95 25.88
N SER A 46 11.16 10.69 25.53
CA SER A 46 12.26 10.02 24.87
C SER A 46 12.35 10.53 23.43
N SER A 47 13.48 11.15 23.11
CA SER A 47 13.72 11.73 21.80
C SER A 47 13.97 10.62 20.76
N PRO A 48 13.47 10.75 19.53
CA PRO A 48 13.76 9.82 18.45
C PRO A 48 15.25 9.84 18.11
N LYS A 49 15.82 8.68 17.77
CA LYS A 49 17.21 8.52 17.37
C LYS A 49 17.28 7.80 16.04
N LEU A 50 17.81 8.50 15.04
CA LEU A 50 17.86 8.03 13.66
C LEU A 50 18.49 6.64 13.52
N GLU A 51 19.59 6.39 14.21
CA GLU A 51 20.33 5.11 14.15
C GLU A 51 19.49 3.90 14.58
N PHE A 52 18.62 4.08 15.58
CA PHE A 52 17.75 3.01 16.08
C PHE A 52 16.43 2.94 15.31
N THR A 53 15.87 4.08 14.94
CA THR A 53 14.61 4.12 14.17
C THR A 53 14.76 3.48 12.77
N LYS A 54 15.99 3.42 12.22
CA LYS A 54 16.28 2.73 10.95
C LYS A 54 16.26 1.20 11.04
N ALA A 55 16.17 0.62 12.24
CA ALA A 55 16.17 -0.83 12.38
C ALA A 55 15.10 -1.47 11.47
N GLU A 56 15.48 -2.55 10.78
CA GLU A 56 14.63 -3.32 9.87
C GLU A 56 14.21 -2.59 8.58
N THR A 57 14.77 -1.39 8.29
CA THR A 57 14.51 -0.72 7.02
C THR A 57 15.47 -1.17 5.93
N LEU A 58 15.00 -1.19 4.69
CA LEU A 58 15.81 -1.56 3.53
C LEU A 58 16.93 -0.56 3.33
N LYS A 59 18.19 -1.02 3.35
CA LYS A 59 19.38 -0.21 3.21
C LYS A 59 19.85 -0.14 1.76
N SER A 60 19.85 -1.27 1.07
CA SER A 60 20.28 -1.34 -0.32
C SER A 60 19.78 -2.57 -1.07
N ILE A 61 19.80 -2.50 -2.38
CA ILE A 61 19.53 -3.60 -3.30
C ILE A 61 20.69 -3.71 -4.27
N THR A 62 21.31 -4.88 -4.36
CA THR A 62 22.33 -5.20 -5.38
C THR A 62 21.68 -6.02 -6.50
N TYR A 63 21.90 -5.62 -7.73
CA TYR A 63 21.31 -6.25 -8.92
C TYR A 63 22.25 -7.29 -9.56
N PRO A 64 21.75 -8.19 -10.43
CA PRO A 64 22.55 -9.22 -11.08
C PRO A 64 23.70 -8.66 -11.93
N THR A 65 23.54 -7.45 -12.44
CA THR A 65 24.57 -6.71 -13.21
C THR A 65 25.70 -6.14 -12.36
N GLY A 66 25.61 -6.31 -11.01
CA GLY A 66 26.55 -5.74 -10.05
C GLY A 66 26.21 -4.31 -9.62
N GLY A 67 25.28 -3.64 -10.31
CA GLY A 67 24.80 -2.31 -9.90
C GLY A 67 24.04 -2.35 -8.57
N LYS A 68 24.00 -1.23 -7.86
CA LYS A 68 23.43 -1.12 -6.51
C LYS A 68 22.53 0.11 -6.37
N SER A 69 21.38 -0.04 -5.72
CA SER A 69 20.55 1.08 -5.23
C SER A 69 20.71 1.20 -3.72
N GLU A 70 21.08 2.37 -3.22
CA GLU A 70 21.27 2.67 -1.80
C GLU A 70 20.21 3.67 -1.33
N PHE A 71 19.67 3.44 -0.12
CA PHE A 71 18.61 4.24 0.47
C PHE A 71 19.11 4.94 1.73
N GLU A 72 18.97 6.26 1.78
CA GLU A 72 19.25 7.05 2.97
C GLU A 72 17.95 7.57 3.57
N TYR A 73 17.86 7.48 4.89
CA TYR A 73 16.70 7.92 5.66
C TYR A 73 17.08 9.05 6.63
N GLU A 74 16.09 9.84 6.97
CA GLU A 74 16.17 10.83 8.04
C GLU A 74 14.90 10.76 8.90
N LEU A 75 14.95 11.33 10.11
CA LEU A 75 13.77 11.44 10.97
C LEU A 75 12.73 12.37 10.36
N ASN A 76 11.47 12.14 10.67
CA ASN A 76 10.40 13.06 10.31
C ASN A 76 10.61 14.43 10.98
N GLU A 77 10.20 15.48 10.28
CA GLU A 77 10.24 16.87 10.76
C GLU A 77 8.94 17.58 10.39
N TYR A 78 8.41 18.39 11.28
CA TYR A 78 7.23 19.20 11.03
C TYR A 78 7.50 20.68 11.32
N GLY A 79 6.82 21.57 10.58
CA GLY A 79 6.87 23.03 10.74
C GLY A 79 5.55 23.63 11.20
N ALA A 80 4.54 22.77 11.40
CA ALA A 80 3.24 23.15 11.93
C ALA A 80 2.59 21.99 12.68
N LYS A 81 1.61 22.26 13.51
CA LYS A 81 0.85 21.26 14.28
C LYS A 81 -0.64 21.60 14.33
N VAL A 82 -1.45 20.58 14.37
CA VAL A 82 -2.88 20.72 14.58
C VAL A 82 -3.13 21.19 16.01
N SER A 83 -4.03 22.17 16.18
CA SER A 83 -4.46 22.63 17.52
C SER A 83 -5.19 21.50 18.27
N ASN A 84 -5.15 21.55 19.61
CA ASN A 84 -5.77 20.52 20.44
C ASN A 84 -7.29 20.39 20.23
N ASP A 85 -7.94 21.45 19.79
CA ASP A 85 -9.36 21.48 19.46
C ASP A 85 -9.67 21.14 17.99
N HIS A 86 -8.64 20.82 17.19
CA HIS A 86 -8.71 20.52 15.75
C HIS A 86 -9.40 21.61 14.90
N THR A 87 -9.37 22.86 15.34
CA THR A 87 -9.95 23.99 14.58
C THR A 87 -8.96 24.69 13.67
N ALA A 88 -7.66 24.53 13.94
CA ALA A 88 -6.59 25.23 13.23
C ALA A 88 -5.33 24.38 13.08
N VAL A 89 -4.49 24.79 12.16
CA VAL A 89 -3.09 24.36 12.06
C VAL A 89 -2.21 25.54 12.43
N ASN A 90 -1.42 25.38 13.48
CA ASN A 90 -0.56 26.41 14.04
C ASN A 90 0.88 26.21 13.56
N GLU A 91 1.46 27.25 12.97
CA GLU A 91 2.88 27.28 12.62
C GLU A 91 3.75 27.19 13.89
N CYS A 92 4.85 26.45 13.79
CA CYS A 92 5.86 26.34 14.82
C CYS A 92 7.26 26.27 14.20
N PRO A 93 8.35 26.48 14.96
CA PRO A 93 9.70 26.17 14.46
C PRO A 93 9.78 24.72 13.98
N ASN A 94 10.65 24.44 12.99
CA ASN A 94 10.90 23.07 12.56
C ASN A 94 11.29 22.19 13.75
N SER A 95 10.59 21.10 13.93
CA SER A 95 10.74 20.20 15.08
C SER A 95 10.79 18.76 14.60
N ILE A 96 11.66 17.96 15.21
CA ILE A 96 11.82 16.54 14.89
C ILE A 96 10.67 15.73 15.48
N SER A 97 10.23 14.74 14.74
CA SER A 97 9.26 13.72 15.14
C SER A 97 9.83 12.32 14.97
N GLY A 98 9.24 11.35 15.63
CA GLY A 98 9.53 9.93 15.41
C GLY A 98 9.15 9.48 13.99
N GLY A 99 9.64 8.29 13.62
CA GLY A 99 9.48 7.72 12.29
C GLY A 99 10.48 8.26 11.26
N LEU A 100 10.48 7.61 10.10
CA LEU A 100 11.46 7.88 9.04
C LEU A 100 10.79 8.46 7.80
N ARG A 101 11.57 9.27 7.09
CA ARG A 101 11.31 9.68 5.70
C ARG A 101 12.56 9.44 4.86
N LEU A 102 12.37 9.20 3.57
CA LEU A 102 13.46 8.97 2.65
C LEU A 102 14.18 10.28 2.34
N ARG A 103 15.51 10.31 2.55
CA ARG A 103 16.35 11.46 2.24
C ARG A 103 16.89 11.41 0.82
N SER A 104 17.42 10.24 0.42
CA SER A 104 17.96 10.04 -0.93
C SER A 104 17.91 8.59 -1.37
N VAL A 105 17.93 8.40 -2.70
CA VAL A 105 18.17 7.11 -3.37
C VAL A 105 19.35 7.33 -4.31
N THR A 106 20.42 6.54 -4.16
CA THR A 106 21.62 6.62 -5.03
C THR A 106 21.79 5.31 -5.78
N ASN A 107 21.84 5.40 -7.10
CA ASN A 107 22.11 4.26 -7.97
C ASN A 107 23.58 4.26 -8.36
N ARG A 108 24.24 3.12 -8.16
CA ARG A 108 25.66 2.91 -8.47
C ARG A 108 25.82 1.83 -9.51
N ASP A 109 26.85 1.98 -10.33
CA ASP A 109 27.28 0.93 -11.25
C ASP A 109 28.05 -0.17 -10.51
N TYR A 110 28.42 -1.23 -11.22
CA TYR A 110 29.19 -2.37 -10.68
C TYR A 110 30.56 -1.96 -10.12
N ASP A 111 31.16 -0.88 -10.62
CA ASP A 111 32.43 -0.32 -10.14
C ASP A 111 32.28 0.64 -8.95
N GLY A 112 31.05 0.86 -8.46
CA GLY A 112 30.71 1.75 -7.38
C GLY A 112 30.53 3.22 -7.77
N SER A 113 30.71 3.57 -9.04
CA SER A 113 30.46 4.92 -9.55
C SER A 113 28.98 5.29 -9.47
N ILE A 114 28.66 6.55 -9.18
CA ILE A 114 27.27 7.03 -9.12
C ILE A 114 26.74 7.21 -10.53
N ILE A 115 25.67 6.49 -10.88
CA ILE A 115 24.93 6.65 -12.14
C ILE A 115 23.93 7.79 -12.02
N SER A 116 23.15 7.79 -10.94
CA SER A 116 22.10 8.78 -10.67
C SER A 116 21.82 8.86 -9.18
N SER A 117 21.34 10.00 -8.73
CA SER A 117 20.84 10.16 -7.37
C SER A 117 19.55 10.97 -7.37
N LYS A 118 18.63 10.59 -6.50
CA LYS A 118 17.40 11.32 -6.24
C LYS A 118 17.39 11.78 -4.80
N ARG A 119 17.26 13.09 -4.57
CA ARG A 119 17.16 13.71 -3.25
C ARG A 119 15.72 14.13 -2.97
N TYR A 120 15.27 13.95 -1.75
CA TYR A 120 13.94 14.36 -1.33
C TYR A 120 14.02 15.53 -0.35
N LYS A 121 13.23 16.57 -0.62
CA LYS A 121 13.06 17.73 0.27
C LYS A 121 11.59 17.80 0.71
N TYR A 122 11.39 18.05 1.97
CA TYR A 122 10.06 18.09 2.59
C TYR A 122 9.73 19.52 3.07
N THR A 123 10.12 20.49 2.26
CA THR A 123 9.96 21.92 2.53
C THR A 123 8.74 22.49 1.79
N LYS A 124 8.25 23.65 2.20
CA LYS A 124 7.10 24.31 1.55
C LYS A 124 7.39 24.66 0.10
N ASP A 125 8.63 24.99 -0.23
CA ASP A 125 9.10 25.20 -1.60
C ASP A 125 10.56 24.75 -1.77
N TYR A 126 11.05 24.68 -3.02
CA TYR A 126 12.39 24.18 -3.39
C TYR A 126 13.52 24.95 -2.71
N LYS A 127 13.40 26.28 -2.61
CA LYS A 127 14.40 27.18 -2.00
C LYS A 127 14.16 27.46 -0.51
N GLU A 128 13.05 27.00 0.04
CA GLU A 128 12.72 27.21 1.44
C GLU A 128 13.34 26.14 2.34
N THR A 129 13.51 26.50 3.61
CA THR A 129 13.96 25.59 4.67
C THR A 129 12.85 25.19 5.62
N LYS A 130 11.71 25.88 5.53
CA LYS A 130 10.53 25.61 6.37
C LYS A 130 9.92 24.28 5.98
N SER A 131 9.78 23.36 6.94
CA SER A 131 9.14 22.08 6.73
C SER A 131 7.68 22.23 6.30
N SER A 132 7.26 21.45 5.30
CA SER A 132 5.85 21.29 4.90
C SER A 132 5.10 20.30 5.78
N GLY A 133 5.81 19.65 6.71
CA GLY A 133 5.25 18.68 7.64
C GLY A 133 4.28 19.32 8.62
N ILE A 134 3.16 18.65 8.86
CA ILE A 134 2.16 19.02 9.85
C ILE A 134 2.00 17.84 10.80
N SER A 135 2.28 18.05 12.09
CA SER A 135 2.02 17.06 13.13
C SER A 135 0.52 16.98 13.42
N LYS A 136 0.01 15.77 13.65
CA LYS A 136 -1.42 15.51 13.98
C LYS A 136 -1.89 16.17 15.28
N GLY A 137 -1.00 16.71 16.09
CA GLY A 137 -1.31 17.43 17.32
C GLY A 137 -0.09 17.61 18.21
N GLU A 138 -0.32 18.17 19.40
CA GLU A 138 0.69 18.22 20.46
C GLU A 138 0.81 16.86 21.14
N MET A 139 2.05 16.50 21.45
CA MET A 139 2.29 15.32 22.27
C MET A 139 1.84 15.59 23.71
N GLN A 140 0.87 14.82 24.15
CA GLN A 140 0.35 14.91 25.50
C GLN A 140 0.40 13.52 26.14
N PHE A 141 1.16 13.40 27.22
CA PHE A 141 1.28 12.16 28.01
C PHE A 141 0.38 12.21 29.24
N SER A 142 0.07 13.40 29.70
CA SER A 142 -0.89 13.63 30.78
C SER A 142 -1.82 14.78 30.43
N ILE A 143 -3.09 14.62 30.69
CA ILE A 143 -4.09 15.65 30.53
C ILE A 143 -4.80 15.83 31.86
N GLU A 144 -4.68 17.03 32.42
CA GLU A 144 -5.40 17.40 33.64
C GLU A 144 -6.72 18.08 33.29
N TYR A 145 -7.79 17.52 33.79
CA TYR A 145 -9.14 18.11 33.70
C TYR A 145 -9.52 18.76 35.00
N ASN A 146 -9.88 20.00 34.93
CA ASN A 146 -10.47 20.71 36.04
C ASN A 146 -11.93 21.00 35.73
N ILE A 147 -12.83 20.18 36.21
CA ILE A 147 -14.27 20.41 36.06
C ILE A 147 -14.69 21.33 37.21
N GLN A 148 -14.56 22.63 37.02
CA GLN A 148 -14.80 23.65 38.06
C GLN A 148 -16.22 23.57 38.64
N SER A 149 -17.22 23.26 37.84
CA SER A 149 -18.61 23.07 38.28
C SER A 149 -18.81 21.90 39.25
N LEU A 150 -17.85 20.98 39.32
CA LEU A 150 -17.93 19.76 40.12
C LEU A 150 -16.80 19.64 41.15
N GLY A 151 -15.86 20.58 41.17
CA GLY A 151 -14.69 20.54 42.05
C GLY A 151 -13.76 19.34 41.81
N LEU A 152 -13.78 18.75 40.59
CA LEU A 152 -13.06 17.54 40.26
C LEU A 152 -11.83 17.82 39.42
N ARG A 153 -10.71 17.20 39.79
CA ARG A 153 -9.52 17.06 38.93
C ARG A 153 -9.41 15.63 38.47
N LEU A 154 -9.39 15.45 37.15
CA LEU A 154 -9.13 14.16 36.50
C LEU A 154 -7.79 14.23 35.78
N ASN A 155 -6.89 13.32 36.06
CA ASN A 155 -5.64 13.17 35.34
C ASN A 155 -5.72 11.90 34.47
N LEU A 156 -5.73 12.07 33.17
CA LEU A 156 -5.53 11.00 32.19
C LEU A 156 -4.04 10.92 31.86
N MET A 157 -3.49 9.74 31.87
CA MET A 157 -2.06 9.51 31.64
C MET A 157 -1.87 8.29 30.74
N SER A 158 -0.90 8.37 29.84
CA SER A 158 -0.47 7.27 29.00
C SER A 158 0.98 6.90 29.28
N ALA A 159 1.25 5.64 29.53
CA ALA A 159 2.60 5.13 29.77
C ALA A 159 3.28 4.61 28.49
N GLY A 160 2.54 4.38 27.42
CA GLY A 160 3.03 3.72 26.19
C GLY A 160 3.08 4.61 24.95
N GLY A 161 2.92 5.94 25.09
CA GLY A 161 2.92 6.87 23.98
C GLY A 161 2.10 8.12 24.30
N PHE A 162 2.05 9.09 23.39
CA PHE A 162 1.23 10.27 23.62
C PHE A 162 -0.25 9.99 23.41
N LEU A 163 -1.09 10.72 24.16
CA LEU A 163 -2.54 10.65 24.00
C LEU A 163 -2.92 11.30 22.69
N SER A 164 -3.46 10.50 21.77
CA SER A 164 -3.93 10.98 20.48
C SER A 164 -5.44 11.18 20.53
N ASN A 165 -5.88 12.33 20.05
CA ASN A 165 -7.30 12.65 19.94
C ASN A 165 -7.94 12.05 18.67
N THR A 166 -7.17 11.40 17.81
CA THR A 166 -7.69 10.81 16.58
C THR A 166 -8.22 9.40 16.84
N THR A 167 -9.36 9.07 16.24
CA THR A 167 -9.97 7.73 16.32
C THR A 167 -9.31 6.71 15.41
N SER A 168 -8.38 7.14 14.54
CA SER A 168 -7.72 6.28 13.56
C SER A 168 -6.28 5.98 13.98
N MET A 169 -5.98 4.71 14.16
CA MET A 169 -4.62 4.21 14.36
C MET A 169 -3.74 4.32 13.10
N ASN A 170 -4.35 4.52 11.93
CA ASN A 170 -3.66 4.56 10.63
C ASN A 170 -3.31 5.98 10.17
N THR A 171 -3.51 6.99 11.00
CA THR A 171 -3.10 8.36 10.66
C THR A 171 -1.62 8.53 10.96
N PRO A 172 -0.79 8.96 9.98
CA PRO A 172 0.62 9.24 10.22
C PRO A 172 0.79 10.36 11.26
N ASP A 173 1.85 10.30 12.03
CA ASP A 173 2.15 11.33 13.04
C ASP A 173 2.47 12.67 12.40
N VAL A 174 3.12 12.65 11.23
CA VAL A 174 3.41 13.83 10.41
C VAL A 174 2.96 13.56 8.98
N GLY A 175 2.11 14.42 8.45
CA GLY A 175 1.78 14.47 7.02
C GLY A 175 2.57 15.60 6.35
N TYR A 176 2.99 15.40 5.09
CA TYR A 176 3.68 16.43 4.30
C TYR A 176 2.76 17.01 3.25
N SER A 177 2.60 18.34 3.26
CA SER A 177 1.81 19.05 2.25
C SER A 177 2.54 19.20 0.93
N THR A 178 3.88 19.25 0.98
CA THR A 178 4.76 19.35 -0.20
C THR A 178 5.92 18.40 -0.04
N VAL A 179 6.24 17.68 -1.12
CA VAL A 179 7.43 16.85 -1.25
C VAL A 179 8.09 17.19 -2.58
N ILE A 180 9.40 17.39 -2.57
CA ILE A 180 10.18 17.70 -3.77
C ILE A 180 11.17 16.57 -3.98
N ALA A 181 11.14 15.97 -5.18
CA ALA A 181 12.07 14.94 -5.62
C ALA A 181 13.01 15.54 -6.68
N GLU A 182 14.26 15.74 -6.32
CA GLU A 182 15.30 16.34 -7.15
C GLU A 182 16.17 15.25 -7.76
N ASP A 183 16.30 15.25 -9.07
CA ASP A 183 17.26 14.40 -9.78
C ASP A 183 18.62 15.09 -9.84
N VAL A 184 19.69 14.33 -9.52
CA VAL A 184 21.05 14.86 -9.39
C VAL A 184 22.01 13.99 -10.19
N ASP A 185 22.97 14.63 -10.85
CA ASP A 185 24.06 13.95 -11.55
C ASP A 185 25.11 13.35 -10.58
N SER A 186 26.12 12.69 -11.12
CA SER A 186 27.21 12.08 -10.34
C SER A 186 28.06 13.11 -9.59
N LEU A 187 28.05 14.38 -10.00
CA LEU A 187 28.78 15.49 -9.36
C LEU A 187 27.93 16.22 -8.31
N GLY A 188 26.64 15.88 -8.19
CA GLY A 188 25.71 16.49 -7.26
C GLY A 188 24.98 17.72 -7.79
N ASN A 189 25.08 18.03 -9.09
CA ASN A 189 24.34 19.11 -9.72
C ASN A 189 22.88 18.68 -9.98
N SER A 190 21.95 19.62 -9.83
CA SER A 190 20.53 19.38 -10.13
C SER A 190 20.31 19.21 -11.63
N LEU A 191 19.62 18.13 -12.00
CA LEU A 191 19.12 17.90 -13.36
C LEU A 191 17.67 18.37 -13.53
N GLY A 192 17.04 18.86 -12.46
CA GLY A 192 15.65 19.25 -12.38
C GLY A 192 14.95 18.57 -11.20
N TYR A 193 13.72 18.93 -10.98
CA TYR A 193 12.97 18.36 -9.86
C TYR A 193 11.46 18.27 -10.15
N LYS A 194 10.80 17.38 -9.40
CA LYS A 194 9.35 17.29 -9.33
C LYS A 194 8.88 17.79 -7.98
N LYS A 195 7.87 18.66 -7.98
CA LYS A 195 7.21 19.15 -6.77
C LYS A 195 5.80 18.56 -6.69
N PHE A 196 5.55 17.84 -5.62
CA PHE A 196 4.26 17.22 -5.33
C PHE A 196 3.57 18.00 -4.21
N GLN A 197 2.28 18.25 -4.38
CA GLN A 197 1.43 18.78 -3.31
C GLN A 197 0.36 17.76 -2.93
N PHE A 198 0.10 17.63 -1.64
CA PHE A 198 -0.81 16.64 -1.08
C PHE A 198 -1.84 17.30 -0.15
N THR A 199 -3.03 16.69 -0.09
CA THR A 199 -3.95 16.95 1.01
C THR A 199 -3.31 16.52 2.33
N ASN A 200 -3.43 17.37 3.35
CA ASN A 200 -2.84 17.14 4.66
C ASN A 200 -3.81 17.61 5.74
N PHE A 201 -3.37 17.69 6.99
CA PHE A 201 -4.11 18.42 8.01
C PHE A 201 -4.23 19.89 7.60
N GLY A 202 -5.39 20.50 7.80
CA GLY A 202 -5.65 21.90 7.46
C GLY A 202 -6.35 22.07 6.11
N THR A 203 -6.27 23.27 5.57
CA THR A 203 -6.92 23.65 4.30
C THR A 203 -5.95 23.44 3.14
N ASP A 204 -6.40 22.74 2.11
CA ASP A 204 -5.62 22.47 0.91
C ASP A 204 -5.63 23.67 -0.06
N ILE A 205 -4.89 23.52 -1.18
CA ILE A 205 -4.79 24.56 -2.23
C ILE A 205 -6.13 24.84 -2.95
N ASN A 206 -7.12 23.96 -2.82
CA ASN A 206 -8.47 24.11 -3.35
C ASN A 206 -9.43 24.73 -2.33
N GLY A 207 -8.95 25.11 -1.14
CA GLY A 207 -9.76 25.68 -0.06
C GLY A 207 -10.56 24.66 0.75
N VAL A 208 -10.28 23.37 0.62
CA VAL A 208 -10.98 22.32 1.36
C VAL A 208 -10.24 21.99 2.65
N SER A 209 -10.94 22.03 3.78
CA SER A 209 -10.36 21.66 5.08
C SER A 209 -10.45 20.15 5.32
N HIS A 210 -9.31 19.57 5.70
CA HIS A 210 -9.15 18.14 6.03
C HIS A 210 -8.89 17.91 7.53
N LEU A 211 -9.17 18.91 8.37
CA LEU A 211 -9.16 18.76 9.83
C LEU A 211 -10.26 17.81 10.28
N ASP A 212 -9.95 17.02 11.29
CA ASP A 212 -10.91 16.11 11.88
C ASP A 212 -12.07 16.89 12.55
N ASP A 213 -13.30 16.38 12.44
CA ASP A 213 -14.45 17.04 13.01
C ASP A 213 -14.52 16.76 14.51
N LYS A 214 -14.92 17.79 15.27
CA LYS A 214 -15.12 17.65 16.73
C LYS A 214 -16.16 16.60 17.07
N ALA A 215 -15.94 15.88 18.16
CA ALA A 215 -16.97 15.10 18.79
C ALA A 215 -18.15 15.99 19.20
N TRP A 216 -19.34 15.46 19.17
CA TRP A 216 -20.53 16.18 19.61
C TRP A 216 -21.27 15.40 20.70
N GLY A 217 -21.81 16.12 21.65
CA GLY A 217 -22.56 15.56 22.79
C GLY A 217 -23.10 16.66 23.67
N SER A 218 -24.10 16.33 24.49
CA SER A 218 -24.63 17.24 25.49
C SER A 218 -23.63 17.37 26.63
N ASN A 219 -23.39 18.60 27.09
CA ASN A 219 -22.64 18.99 28.30
C ASN A 219 -21.11 19.09 28.19
N VAL A 220 -20.52 19.14 26.98
CA VAL A 220 -19.11 19.45 26.83
C VAL A 220 -18.95 20.93 26.55
N THR A 221 -18.73 21.74 27.59
CA THR A 221 -18.69 23.20 27.50
C THR A 221 -17.31 23.83 27.68
N SER A 222 -16.24 23.07 27.93
CA SER A 222 -14.92 23.62 28.12
C SER A 222 -13.90 23.07 27.09
N ASP A 223 -13.05 23.97 26.56
CA ASP A 223 -12.00 23.64 25.61
C ASP A 223 -11.00 22.60 26.14
N LYS A 224 -10.85 22.48 27.45
CA LYS A 224 -9.96 21.50 28.09
C LYS A 224 -10.47 20.06 28.01
N VAL A 225 -11.80 19.87 27.89
CA VAL A 225 -12.41 18.54 27.74
C VAL A 225 -12.25 18.05 26.29
N TYR A 226 -12.22 18.95 25.31
CA TYR A 226 -12.06 18.58 23.90
C TYR A 226 -10.73 17.91 23.59
N SER A 227 -9.68 18.20 24.35
CA SER A 227 -8.35 17.63 24.11
C SER A 227 -8.26 16.11 24.27
N CYS A 228 -9.26 15.46 24.87
CA CYS A 228 -9.31 13.99 25.05
C CYS A 228 -10.44 13.33 24.30
N LEU A 229 -11.33 14.10 23.70
CA LEU A 229 -12.42 13.51 22.96
C LEU A 229 -11.88 12.96 21.64
N PRO A 230 -12.28 11.76 21.25
CA PRO A 230 -11.95 11.26 19.93
C PRO A 230 -12.64 12.15 18.89
N PHE A 231 -11.84 12.63 17.92
CA PHE A 231 -12.36 13.38 16.79
C PHE A 231 -12.79 12.44 15.67
N THR A 232 -13.74 12.85 14.86
CA THR A 232 -14.12 12.14 13.64
C THR A 232 -12.96 12.17 12.66
N CYS A 233 -12.36 11.03 12.40
CA CYS A 233 -11.16 10.95 11.57
C CYS A 233 -11.44 11.11 10.08
N LYS A 234 -10.79 12.08 9.43
CA LYS A 234 -10.80 12.29 7.98
C LYS A 234 -9.55 11.74 7.28
N SER A 235 -8.93 10.70 7.81
CA SER A 235 -7.70 10.13 7.22
C SER A 235 -7.86 9.71 5.77
N ALA A 236 -9.05 9.29 5.34
CA ALA A 236 -9.34 8.95 3.95
C ALA A 236 -9.19 10.13 2.96
N GLU A 237 -9.26 11.36 3.46
CA GLU A 237 -9.09 12.57 2.66
C GLU A 237 -7.62 13.02 2.58
N ARG A 238 -6.76 12.59 3.50
CA ARG A 238 -5.36 13.00 3.60
C ARG A 238 -4.42 12.12 2.77
N GLY A 239 -3.28 12.70 2.34
CA GLY A 239 -2.29 12.01 1.51
C GLY A 239 -2.69 11.86 0.04
N LYS A 240 -3.74 12.55 -0.42
CA LYS A 240 -4.13 12.58 -1.84
C LYS A 240 -3.28 13.62 -2.57
N ILE A 241 -2.77 13.27 -3.74
CA ILE A 241 -2.00 14.19 -4.58
C ILE A 241 -2.92 15.28 -5.14
N LEU A 242 -2.53 16.54 -5.02
CA LEU A 242 -3.27 17.70 -5.53
C LEU A 242 -2.63 18.27 -6.79
N SER A 243 -1.29 18.29 -6.82
CA SER A 243 -0.54 18.69 -7.99
C SER A 243 0.80 17.98 -8.06
N GLU A 244 1.27 17.78 -9.29
CA GLU A 244 2.63 17.42 -9.65
C GLU A 244 3.13 18.45 -10.64
N GLU A 245 4.24 19.10 -10.32
CA GLU A 245 4.89 20.10 -11.18
C GLU A 245 6.30 19.62 -11.49
N VAL A 246 6.69 19.66 -12.77
CA VAL A 246 8.02 19.27 -13.24
C VAL A 246 8.80 20.52 -13.63
N PHE A 247 10.04 20.61 -13.14
CA PHE A 247 10.94 21.71 -13.39
C PHE A 247 12.25 21.20 -14.01
N ASP A 248 12.76 21.94 -14.98
CA ASP A 248 14.08 21.70 -15.57
C ASP A 248 15.23 22.08 -14.60
N ALA A 249 16.48 21.88 -15.02
CA ALA A 249 17.67 22.24 -14.24
C ALA A 249 17.79 23.74 -13.95
N ASN A 250 17.16 24.59 -14.76
CA ASN A 250 17.16 26.06 -14.59
C ASN A 250 16.03 26.53 -13.68
N GLY A 251 15.11 25.63 -13.30
CA GLY A 251 13.94 25.93 -12.48
C GLY A 251 12.73 26.43 -13.29
N ASN A 252 12.70 26.24 -14.61
CA ASN A 252 11.54 26.52 -15.44
C ASN A 252 10.55 25.34 -15.34
N LYS A 253 9.27 25.65 -15.15
CA LYS A 253 8.20 24.65 -15.13
C LYS A 253 7.94 24.15 -16.56
N THR A 254 8.01 22.84 -16.77
CA THR A 254 7.80 22.17 -18.06
C THR A 254 6.48 21.42 -18.12
N GLU A 255 5.98 20.92 -16.99
CA GLU A 255 4.73 20.18 -16.90
C GLU A 255 4.03 20.48 -15.57
N GLU A 256 2.71 20.46 -15.60
CA GLU A 256 1.87 20.56 -14.41
C GLU A 256 0.69 19.59 -14.54
N THR A 257 0.53 18.69 -13.58
CA THR A 257 -0.65 17.86 -13.43
C THR A 257 -1.40 18.25 -12.16
N SER A 258 -2.68 18.53 -12.26
CA SER A 258 -3.54 18.87 -11.11
C SER A 258 -4.69 17.87 -10.96
N TYR A 259 -5.06 17.61 -9.71
CA TYR A 259 -6.06 16.60 -9.34
C TYR A 259 -7.18 17.25 -8.53
N ARG A 260 -8.42 16.84 -8.81
CA ARG A 260 -9.60 17.21 -8.02
C ARG A 260 -10.29 15.97 -7.50
N TYR A 261 -10.74 16.04 -6.27
CA TYR A 261 -11.41 14.94 -5.58
C TYR A 261 -12.83 15.32 -5.21
N SER A 262 -13.70 14.32 -5.14
CA SER A 262 -15.07 14.47 -4.67
C SER A 262 -15.43 13.38 -3.68
N LYS A 263 -16.34 13.69 -2.76
CA LYS A 263 -16.94 12.71 -1.86
C LYS A 263 -18.04 11.98 -2.60
N THR A 264 -17.91 10.67 -2.65
CA THR A 264 -18.92 9.81 -3.30
C THR A 264 -19.73 9.07 -2.23
N ASN A 265 -20.98 8.76 -2.55
CA ASN A 265 -21.90 8.03 -1.68
C ASN A 265 -21.95 8.61 -0.25
N LYS A 266 -22.29 9.89 -0.16
CA LYS A 266 -22.58 10.57 1.10
C LYS A 266 -23.83 9.97 1.77
N THR A 267 -23.71 8.80 2.31
CA THR A 267 -24.54 8.44 3.42
C THR A 267 -23.83 8.96 4.66
N ASP A 268 -24.20 10.16 5.09
CA ASP A 268 -23.91 10.61 6.45
C ASP A 268 -24.56 9.59 7.37
N ILE A 269 -23.82 8.53 7.69
CA ILE A 269 -24.27 7.61 8.72
C ILE A 269 -24.08 8.37 10.02
N ASN A 270 -25.15 9.01 10.45
CA ASN A 270 -25.29 9.62 11.78
C ASN A 270 -25.24 8.60 12.92
N THR A 271 -24.72 7.40 12.67
CA THR A 271 -24.52 6.40 13.71
C THR A 271 -23.30 6.75 14.52
N ALA A 272 -23.53 7.16 15.71
CA ALA A 272 -22.54 7.23 16.77
C ALA A 272 -21.91 5.86 16.95
N THR A 273 -20.63 5.72 16.64
CA THR A 273 -19.95 4.43 16.68
C THR A 273 -19.03 4.26 17.88
N GLN A 274 -18.71 5.35 18.58
CA GLN A 274 -17.96 5.31 19.83
C GLN A 274 -18.61 6.19 20.89
N GLN A 275 -18.88 5.57 22.03
CA GLN A 275 -19.23 6.25 23.24
C GLN A 275 -18.05 6.14 24.19
N ALA A 276 -17.46 7.25 24.59
CA ALA A 276 -16.59 7.27 25.73
C ALA A 276 -17.38 7.75 26.95
N ILE A 277 -17.32 6.99 28.01
CA ILE A 277 -18.05 7.28 29.24
C ILE A 277 -17.02 7.49 30.34
N ILE A 278 -16.99 8.70 30.91
CA ILE A 278 -16.22 8.96 32.11
C ILE A 278 -17.17 8.95 33.30
N MET A 279 -16.95 8.01 34.21
CA MET A 279 -17.63 8.00 35.49
C MET A 279 -16.81 8.85 36.49
N TYR A 280 -17.45 9.79 37.14
CA TYR A 280 -16.84 10.56 38.22
C TYR A 280 -17.68 10.47 39.48
N ARG A 281 -16.98 10.48 40.62
CA ARG A 281 -17.62 10.55 41.94
C ARG A 281 -17.26 11.92 42.55
N SER A 282 -18.29 12.69 42.90
CA SER A 282 -18.06 13.91 43.65
C SER A 282 -17.59 13.61 45.07
N PRO A 283 -16.57 14.27 45.60
CA PRO A 283 -16.13 14.12 46.98
C PRO A 283 -17.20 14.47 48.03
N THR A 284 -18.17 15.26 47.64
CA THR A 284 -19.21 15.80 48.52
C THR A 284 -20.61 15.18 48.29
N SER A 285 -20.73 14.28 47.33
CA SER A 285 -22.01 13.68 46.95
C SER A 285 -21.86 12.19 46.62
N THR A 286 -22.85 11.40 46.94
CA THR A 286 -22.97 9.99 46.53
C THR A 286 -23.37 9.83 45.06
N VAL A 287 -23.57 10.94 44.31
CA VAL A 287 -23.99 10.91 42.92
C VAL A 287 -22.79 10.64 42.03
N VAL A 288 -22.87 9.56 41.27
CA VAL A 288 -21.96 9.26 40.16
C VAL A 288 -22.49 9.96 38.92
N GLY A 289 -21.75 10.90 38.37
CA GLY A 289 -22.07 11.53 37.10
C GLY A 289 -21.45 10.77 35.94
N LEU A 290 -22.18 10.70 34.83
CA LEU A 290 -21.73 10.14 33.57
C LEU A 290 -21.52 11.26 32.55
N LEU A 291 -20.30 11.39 32.02
CA LEU A 291 -20.01 12.23 30.85
C LEU A 291 -19.89 11.31 29.64
N GLY A 292 -20.76 11.52 28.66
CA GLY A 292 -20.73 10.77 27.43
C GLY A 292 -20.64 11.70 26.23
N TRP A 293 -19.94 11.25 25.19
CA TRP A 293 -19.87 11.94 23.91
C TRP A 293 -19.89 10.94 22.76
N LEU A 294 -20.22 11.46 21.59
CA LEU A 294 -20.44 10.67 20.39
C LEU A 294 -19.48 11.16 19.30
N THR A 295 -18.82 10.25 18.62
CA THR A 295 -18.08 10.53 17.40
C THR A 295 -18.82 9.96 16.20
N LYS A 296 -18.76 10.69 15.07
CA LYS A 296 -19.25 10.20 13.79
C LYS A 296 -18.13 9.44 13.10
N THR A 297 -18.42 8.25 12.60
CA THR A 297 -17.52 7.57 11.66
C THR A 297 -17.98 7.90 10.25
N PRO A 298 -17.22 8.72 9.48
CA PRO A 298 -17.61 9.05 8.12
C PRO A 298 -17.50 7.79 7.24
N ARG A 299 -18.54 7.53 6.47
CA ARG A 299 -18.57 6.48 5.45
C ARG A 299 -18.74 7.12 4.08
N TYR A 300 -17.66 7.53 3.48
CA TYR A 300 -17.60 7.99 2.11
C TYR A 300 -16.23 7.65 1.54
N SER A 301 -16.16 7.60 0.23
CA SER A 301 -14.90 7.55 -0.48
C SER A 301 -14.54 8.94 -0.98
N TYR A 302 -13.27 9.30 -0.89
CA TYR A 302 -12.72 10.55 -1.41
C TYR A 302 -11.90 10.23 -2.65
N LEU A 303 -12.55 10.32 -3.82
CA LEU A 303 -12.06 9.79 -5.08
C LEU A 303 -11.74 10.91 -6.07
N CYS A 304 -10.72 10.68 -6.92
CA CYS A 304 -10.33 11.61 -7.96
C CYS A 304 -11.46 11.74 -9.00
N SER A 305 -11.96 12.94 -9.20
CA SER A 305 -13.03 13.25 -10.18
C SER A 305 -12.50 13.86 -11.47
N LYS A 306 -11.34 14.55 -11.38
CA LYS A 306 -10.70 15.17 -12.54
C LYS A 306 -9.18 15.19 -12.35
N MET A 307 -8.46 14.94 -13.44
CA MET A 307 -7.02 15.17 -13.58
C MET A 307 -6.81 16.06 -14.79
N THR A 308 -5.99 17.10 -14.66
CA THR A 308 -5.62 17.99 -15.76
C THR A 308 -4.11 18.01 -15.89
N THR A 309 -3.58 17.62 -17.03
CA THR A 309 -2.14 17.71 -17.35
C THR A 309 -1.91 18.82 -18.35
N LYS A 310 -0.94 19.68 -18.08
CA LYS A 310 -0.50 20.76 -18.97
C LYS A 310 1.00 20.60 -19.25
N GLU A 311 1.34 20.48 -20.51
CA GLU A 311 2.71 20.56 -21.01
C GLU A 311 2.99 22.00 -21.45
N LEU A 312 4.10 22.56 -20.99
CA LEU A 312 4.50 23.95 -21.20
C LEU A 312 5.73 23.96 -22.11
N TYR A 313 5.61 24.59 -23.27
CA TYR A 313 6.68 24.68 -24.25
C TYR A 313 7.38 26.05 -24.22
N ASP A 314 8.68 26.09 -24.53
CA ASP A 314 9.50 27.31 -24.53
C ASP A 314 8.95 28.45 -25.40
N ASN A 315 8.13 28.12 -26.41
CA ASN A 315 7.46 29.09 -27.27
C ASN A 315 6.17 29.68 -26.65
N GLY A 316 5.89 29.42 -25.38
CA GLY A 316 4.69 29.87 -24.67
C GLY A 316 3.42 29.10 -25.02
N LYS A 317 3.50 28.05 -25.86
CA LYS A 317 2.35 27.18 -26.14
C LYS A 317 2.14 26.20 -24.98
N THR A 318 0.88 25.86 -24.75
CA THR A 318 0.49 24.88 -23.76
C THR A 318 -0.38 23.83 -24.42
N TYR A 319 -0.07 22.56 -24.18
CA TYR A 319 -0.95 21.45 -24.52
C TYR A 319 -1.63 20.95 -23.25
N GLN A 320 -2.95 20.81 -23.28
CA GLN A 320 -3.72 20.39 -22.12
C GLN A 320 -4.50 19.12 -22.41
N THR A 321 -4.45 18.17 -21.48
CA THR A 321 -5.27 16.96 -21.46
C THR A 321 -6.07 16.90 -20.17
N ASP A 322 -7.36 16.74 -20.28
CA ASP A 322 -8.27 16.53 -19.15
C ASP A 322 -8.70 15.06 -19.09
N LYS A 323 -8.65 14.47 -17.90
CA LYS A 323 -9.28 13.18 -17.59
C LYS A 323 -10.37 13.36 -16.56
N TYR A 324 -11.53 12.80 -16.83
CA TYR A 324 -12.69 12.83 -15.95
C TYR A 324 -13.01 11.41 -15.49
N PHE A 325 -13.28 11.25 -14.20
CA PHE A 325 -13.59 9.98 -13.59
C PHE A 325 -14.99 10.01 -12.98
N THR A 326 -15.78 9.00 -13.27
CA THR A 326 -17.08 8.78 -12.62
C THR A 326 -17.08 7.44 -11.90
N TYR A 327 -17.89 7.34 -10.87
CA TYR A 327 -17.95 6.15 -10.00
C TYR A 327 -19.40 5.69 -9.84
N ASN A 328 -19.58 4.38 -9.75
CA ASN A 328 -20.89 3.79 -9.51
C ASN A 328 -21.31 3.85 -8.03
N SER A 329 -22.47 3.29 -7.70
CA SER A 329 -23.00 3.26 -6.31
C SER A 329 -22.13 2.49 -5.33
N CYS A 330 -21.24 1.62 -5.81
CA CYS A 330 -20.27 0.86 -5.01
C CYS A 330 -18.91 1.55 -4.85
N ASN A 331 -18.76 2.81 -5.33
CA ASN A 331 -17.49 3.56 -5.39
C ASN A 331 -16.42 2.92 -6.30
N LEU A 332 -16.83 2.13 -7.27
CA LEU A 332 -15.94 1.57 -8.28
C LEU A 332 -15.93 2.50 -9.51
N LEU A 333 -14.77 2.61 -10.18
CA LEU A 333 -14.60 3.45 -11.37
C LEU A 333 -15.56 3.00 -12.49
N SER A 334 -16.51 3.83 -12.85
CA SER A 334 -17.49 3.54 -13.90
C SER A 334 -17.03 4.02 -15.27
N THR A 335 -16.50 5.26 -15.35
CA THR A 335 -15.93 5.78 -16.60
C THR A 335 -14.67 6.58 -16.37
N GLU A 336 -13.72 6.46 -17.30
CA GLU A 336 -12.60 7.36 -17.50
C GLU A 336 -12.75 8.00 -18.87
N THR A 337 -12.86 9.34 -18.92
CA THR A 337 -12.93 10.08 -20.17
C THR A 337 -11.68 10.93 -20.31
N THR A 338 -10.89 10.72 -21.34
CA THR A 338 -9.76 11.56 -21.72
C THR A 338 -10.19 12.49 -22.85
N ALA A 339 -9.94 13.78 -22.70
CA ALA A 339 -10.31 14.79 -23.70
C ALA A 339 -9.24 15.88 -23.78
N ASN A 340 -9.02 16.38 -24.99
CA ASN A 340 -8.31 17.62 -25.20
C ASN A 340 -9.34 18.76 -25.23
N PRO A 341 -9.32 19.73 -24.29
CA PRO A 341 -10.33 20.79 -24.26
C PRO A 341 -10.28 21.72 -25.48
N ASN A 342 -9.18 21.69 -26.25
CA ASN A 342 -9.02 22.47 -27.48
C ASN A 342 -9.38 21.67 -28.75
N ASN A 343 -9.68 20.38 -28.60
CA ASN A 343 -10.04 19.50 -29.75
C ASN A 343 -11.04 18.42 -29.29
N GLU A 344 -12.34 18.67 -29.54
CA GLU A 344 -13.42 17.75 -29.14
C GLU A 344 -13.36 16.39 -29.85
N ILE A 345 -12.63 16.29 -30.97
CA ILE A 345 -12.48 15.05 -31.74
C ILE A 345 -11.56 14.07 -31.02
N GLU A 346 -10.61 14.56 -30.24
CA GLU A 346 -9.68 13.74 -29.45
C GLU A 346 -10.31 13.33 -28.12
N LYS A 347 -11.34 12.50 -28.17
CA LYS A 347 -12.01 11.97 -26.99
C LYS A 347 -11.90 10.46 -26.95
N ALA A 348 -11.34 9.95 -25.84
CA ALA A 348 -11.31 8.53 -25.53
C ALA A 348 -12.10 8.25 -24.26
N ILE A 349 -12.91 7.21 -24.29
CA ILE A 349 -13.74 6.79 -23.15
C ILE A 349 -13.45 5.34 -22.83
N ARG A 350 -13.11 5.06 -21.58
CA ARG A 350 -13.06 3.73 -21.01
C ARG A 350 -14.21 3.58 -20.01
N SER A 351 -14.97 2.52 -20.12
CA SER A 351 -16.11 2.27 -19.26
C SER A 351 -16.06 0.88 -18.66
N TYR A 352 -16.54 0.74 -17.44
CA TYR A 352 -16.57 -0.51 -16.68
C TYR A 352 -17.98 -0.78 -16.17
N THR A 353 -18.39 -2.03 -16.24
CA THR A 353 -19.60 -2.55 -15.60
C THR A 353 -19.20 -3.62 -14.59
N TYR A 354 -19.70 -3.54 -13.39
CA TYR A 354 -19.38 -4.46 -12.29
C TYR A 354 -20.61 -5.28 -11.89
N SER A 355 -20.37 -6.34 -11.11
CA SER A 355 -21.44 -7.16 -10.54
C SER A 355 -22.42 -6.35 -9.69
N CYS A 356 -21.99 -5.30 -9.00
CA CYS A 356 -22.89 -4.44 -8.23
C CYS A 356 -23.80 -3.54 -9.09
N ASP A 357 -23.46 -3.33 -10.37
CA ASP A 357 -24.30 -2.57 -11.31
C ASP A 357 -25.47 -3.41 -11.85
N LYS A 358 -25.38 -4.74 -11.71
CA LYS A 358 -26.39 -5.71 -12.12
C LYS A 358 -26.76 -6.62 -10.94
N PRO A 359 -27.51 -6.12 -9.91
CA PRO A 359 -27.89 -6.92 -8.75
C PRO A 359 -28.72 -8.14 -9.15
N GLY A 360 -28.48 -9.26 -8.50
CA GLY A 360 -29.13 -10.52 -8.83
C GLY A 360 -28.48 -11.31 -9.95
N THR A 361 -27.34 -10.84 -10.50
CA THR A 361 -26.58 -11.59 -11.49
C THR A 361 -25.87 -12.77 -10.80
N GLU A 362 -26.21 -13.97 -11.19
CA GLU A 362 -25.43 -15.16 -10.82
C GLU A 362 -24.05 -15.10 -11.50
N PRO A 363 -22.99 -15.58 -10.82
CA PRO A 363 -22.96 -16.34 -9.57
C PRO A 363 -22.74 -15.50 -8.30
N PHE A 364 -22.85 -14.19 -8.34
CA PHE A 364 -22.46 -13.28 -7.25
C PHE A 364 -23.55 -13.10 -6.20
N ALA A 365 -24.80 -13.45 -6.52
CA ALA A 365 -25.92 -13.39 -5.58
C ALA A 365 -25.61 -14.31 -4.38
N GLY A 366 -25.58 -13.72 -3.18
CA GLY A 366 -25.26 -14.44 -1.93
C GLY A 366 -23.78 -14.48 -1.54
N HIS A 367 -22.83 -14.18 -2.42
CA HIS A 367 -21.38 -14.18 -2.10
C HIS A 367 -20.83 -12.80 -1.69
N GLY A 368 -21.62 -11.74 -1.80
CA GLY A 368 -21.20 -10.38 -1.44
C GLY A 368 -20.14 -9.78 -2.37
N ILE A 369 -19.84 -10.40 -3.51
CA ILE A 369 -18.85 -9.96 -4.49
C ILE A 369 -19.45 -8.83 -5.33
N LYS A 370 -19.02 -7.60 -5.08
CA LYS A 370 -19.54 -6.38 -5.73
C LYS A 370 -18.60 -5.80 -6.79
N SER A 371 -17.32 -6.16 -6.77
CA SER A 371 -16.27 -5.56 -7.59
C SER A 371 -15.85 -6.40 -8.79
N ALA A 372 -16.52 -7.52 -9.07
CA ALA A 372 -16.23 -8.32 -10.25
C ALA A 372 -16.56 -7.53 -11.52
N ILE A 373 -15.61 -7.39 -12.43
CA ILE A 373 -15.79 -6.69 -13.72
C ILE A 373 -16.58 -7.62 -14.64
N LEU A 374 -17.71 -7.16 -15.12
CA LEU A 374 -18.52 -7.88 -16.12
C LEU A 374 -18.18 -7.43 -17.54
N GLU A 375 -17.91 -6.15 -17.72
CA GLU A 375 -17.56 -5.58 -19.02
C GLU A 375 -16.56 -4.43 -18.83
N GLU A 376 -15.59 -4.36 -19.72
CA GLU A 376 -14.72 -3.21 -19.95
C GLU A 376 -14.83 -2.81 -21.41
N SER A 377 -15.02 -1.52 -21.70
CA SER A 377 -15.03 -1.03 -23.07
C SER A 377 -14.14 0.19 -23.22
N PHE A 378 -13.50 0.28 -24.38
CA PHE A 378 -12.71 1.44 -24.79
C PHE A 378 -13.26 1.97 -26.12
N THR A 379 -13.52 3.25 -26.19
CA THR A 379 -13.99 3.92 -27.41
C THR A 379 -13.13 5.14 -27.68
N ALA A 380 -12.56 5.23 -28.87
CA ALA A 380 -11.80 6.38 -29.32
C ALA A 380 -11.90 6.49 -30.84
N ASN A 381 -12.08 7.70 -31.38
CA ASN A 381 -12.07 8.00 -32.82
C ASN A 381 -13.00 7.09 -33.66
N GLY A 382 -14.17 6.77 -33.10
CA GLY A 382 -15.16 5.91 -33.76
C GLY A 382 -14.86 4.41 -33.74
N MET A 383 -13.73 4.01 -33.15
CA MET A 383 -13.39 2.59 -32.90
C MET A 383 -13.81 2.20 -31.47
N SER A 384 -14.27 0.98 -31.32
CA SER A 384 -14.60 0.42 -30.01
C SER A 384 -13.93 -0.94 -29.80
N ASP A 385 -13.43 -1.15 -28.60
CA ASP A 385 -12.88 -2.40 -28.14
C ASP A 385 -13.54 -2.76 -26.81
N LYS A 386 -14.13 -3.93 -26.71
CA LYS A 386 -14.89 -4.36 -25.53
C LYS A 386 -14.40 -5.72 -25.07
N TYR A 387 -14.17 -5.84 -23.78
CA TYR A 387 -13.93 -7.10 -23.09
C TYR A 387 -15.15 -7.45 -22.23
N ALA A 388 -15.65 -8.68 -22.37
CA ALA A 388 -16.74 -9.20 -21.57
C ALA A 388 -16.26 -10.41 -20.76
N TYR A 389 -16.49 -10.36 -19.45
CA TYR A 389 -16.09 -11.40 -18.50
C TYR A 389 -17.32 -12.23 -18.15
N ARG A 390 -17.27 -13.51 -18.43
CA ARG A 390 -18.33 -14.48 -18.10
C ARG A 390 -17.93 -15.26 -16.87
N TYR A 391 -18.83 -15.33 -15.92
CA TYR A 391 -18.62 -15.99 -14.63
C TYR A 391 -19.50 -17.22 -14.53
N GLY A 392 -18.98 -18.26 -13.93
CA GLY A 392 -19.71 -19.48 -13.57
C GLY A 392 -19.45 -19.82 -12.12
N THR A 393 -20.06 -20.90 -11.66
CA THR A 393 -19.76 -21.51 -10.36
C THR A 393 -19.24 -22.93 -10.58
N ASN A 394 -18.25 -23.32 -9.78
CA ASN A 394 -17.81 -24.71 -9.77
C ASN A 394 -18.86 -25.61 -9.06
N VAL A 395 -18.60 -26.91 -9.01
CA VAL A 395 -19.49 -27.90 -8.37
C VAL A 395 -19.71 -27.67 -6.87
N TYR A 396 -18.89 -26.83 -6.24
CA TYR A 396 -18.99 -26.45 -4.83
C TYR A 396 -19.65 -25.08 -4.63
N GLY A 397 -20.14 -24.45 -5.69
CA GLY A 397 -20.80 -23.14 -5.64
C GLY A 397 -19.85 -21.95 -5.59
N VAL A 398 -18.54 -22.13 -5.80
CA VAL A 398 -17.56 -21.04 -5.77
C VAL A 398 -17.56 -20.30 -7.11
N PRO A 399 -17.73 -18.97 -7.12
CA PRO A 399 -17.68 -18.17 -8.35
C PRO A 399 -16.26 -18.09 -8.94
N PHE A 400 -16.16 -18.20 -10.25
CA PHE A 400 -14.90 -18.02 -10.98
C PHE A 400 -15.16 -17.43 -12.37
N VAL A 401 -14.12 -16.80 -12.97
CA VAL A 401 -14.16 -16.37 -14.37
C VAL A 401 -13.93 -17.61 -15.24
N TRP A 402 -14.96 -18.04 -15.97
CA TRP A 402 -14.80 -19.18 -16.86
C TRP A 402 -14.43 -18.79 -18.29
N GLN A 403 -14.78 -17.56 -18.73
CA GLN A 403 -14.41 -17.04 -20.04
C GLN A 403 -14.19 -15.54 -20.00
N TYR A 404 -13.21 -15.03 -20.74
CA TYR A 404 -13.25 -13.65 -21.14
C TYR A 404 -13.09 -13.51 -22.68
N LEU A 405 -13.82 -12.55 -23.21
CA LEU A 405 -14.04 -12.36 -24.63
C LEU A 405 -13.61 -10.97 -25.03
N ARG A 406 -13.06 -10.83 -26.23
CA ARG A 406 -12.82 -9.54 -26.86
C ARG A 406 -13.73 -9.34 -28.05
N ILE A 407 -14.37 -8.18 -28.13
CA ILE A 407 -15.29 -7.78 -29.19
C ILE A 407 -14.76 -6.48 -29.77
N TYR A 408 -14.27 -6.52 -31.01
CA TYR A 408 -13.71 -5.36 -31.69
C TYR A 408 -14.73 -4.77 -32.68
N ASN A 409 -14.99 -3.45 -32.58
CA ASN A 409 -15.95 -2.70 -33.42
C ASN A 409 -17.35 -3.34 -33.55
N GLY A 410 -17.84 -3.98 -32.50
CA GLY A 410 -19.12 -4.69 -32.52
C GLY A 410 -19.13 -5.96 -33.40
N GLY A 411 -17.96 -6.49 -33.73
CA GLY A 411 -17.78 -7.76 -34.45
C GLY A 411 -18.13 -9.00 -33.63
N THR A 412 -17.64 -10.14 -34.08
CA THR A 412 -17.85 -11.43 -33.41
C THR A 412 -17.03 -11.55 -32.10
N ASP A 413 -17.55 -12.31 -31.14
CA ASP A 413 -16.89 -12.65 -29.89
C ASP A 413 -15.62 -13.45 -30.16
N ASN A 414 -14.48 -12.95 -29.72
CA ASN A 414 -13.20 -13.67 -29.73
C ASN A 414 -12.90 -14.15 -28.29
N ILE A 415 -12.80 -15.46 -28.11
CA ILE A 415 -12.43 -16.04 -26.81
C ILE A 415 -10.92 -15.87 -26.63
N GLU A 416 -10.52 -15.04 -25.67
CA GLU A 416 -9.10 -14.80 -25.33
C GLU A 416 -8.63 -15.71 -24.18
N TYR A 417 -9.56 -16.16 -23.34
CA TYR A 417 -9.30 -17.00 -22.18
C TYR A 417 -10.54 -17.84 -21.85
N GLU A 418 -10.33 -19.12 -21.54
CA GLU A 418 -11.39 -20.04 -21.15
C GLU A 418 -10.87 -21.05 -20.10
N VAL A 419 -11.54 -21.14 -18.97
CA VAL A 419 -11.29 -22.16 -17.94
C VAL A 419 -12.09 -23.40 -18.26
N THR A 420 -11.43 -24.50 -18.44
CA THR A 420 -12.07 -25.80 -18.72
C THR A 420 -12.29 -26.64 -17.47
N LYS A 421 -11.41 -26.48 -16.46
CA LYS A 421 -11.53 -27.19 -15.18
C LYS A 421 -11.12 -26.33 -13.99
N THR A 422 -11.84 -26.46 -12.89
CA THR A 422 -11.51 -25.80 -11.61
C THR A 422 -11.36 -26.81 -10.48
N ASP A 423 -10.67 -26.40 -9.42
CA ASP A 423 -10.64 -27.13 -8.15
C ASP A 423 -11.85 -26.78 -7.25
N LYS A 424 -11.88 -27.36 -6.04
CA LYS A 424 -12.92 -27.09 -5.04
C LYS A 424 -12.93 -25.63 -4.54
N PHE A 425 -11.80 -24.92 -4.66
CA PHE A 425 -11.65 -23.53 -4.23
C PHE A 425 -12.07 -22.53 -5.33
N GLY A 426 -12.33 -23.02 -6.56
CA GLY A 426 -12.62 -22.18 -7.74
C GLY A 426 -11.37 -21.75 -8.50
N ASN A 427 -10.20 -22.27 -8.15
CA ASN A 427 -8.98 -22.01 -8.88
C ASN A 427 -8.99 -22.70 -10.25
N PRO A 428 -8.53 -22.05 -11.32
CA PRO A 428 -8.41 -22.66 -12.64
C PRO A 428 -7.28 -23.69 -12.66
N ILE A 429 -7.60 -24.97 -12.71
CA ILE A 429 -6.61 -26.04 -12.85
C ILE A 429 -6.30 -26.38 -14.30
N GLU A 430 -7.21 -26.09 -15.22
CA GLU A 430 -6.97 -26.15 -16.67
C GLU A 430 -7.65 -24.97 -17.35
N PHE A 431 -6.94 -24.29 -18.23
CA PHE A 431 -7.47 -23.19 -18.99
C PHE A 431 -6.74 -23.02 -20.33
N VAL A 432 -7.40 -22.34 -21.27
CA VAL A 432 -6.86 -22.05 -22.60
C VAL A 432 -6.72 -20.53 -22.74
N THR A 433 -5.58 -20.05 -23.19
CA THR A 433 -5.35 -18.65 -23.55
C THR A 433 -4.88 -18.55 -24.99
N LYS A 434 -5.63 -17.84 -25.82
CA LYS A 434 -5.33 -17.69 -27.26
C LYS A 434 -5.04 -19.01 -27.98
N GLY A 435 -5.76 -20.05 -27.61
CA GLY A 435 -5.62 -21.38 -28.18
C GLY A 435 -4.55 -22.27 -27.57
N THR A 436 -3.71 -21.76 -26.66
CA THR A 436 -2.70 -22.55 -25.95
C THR A 436 -3.28 -23.06 -24.62
N PRO A 437 -3.25 -24.38 -24.36
CA PRO A 437 -3.71 -24.94 -23.09
C PRO A 437 -2.65 -24.80 -21.99
N TYR A 438 -3.12 -24.61 -20.77
CA TYR A 438 -2.31 -24.49 -19.55
C TYR A 438 -2.90 -25.33 -18.42
N VAL A 439 -2.03 -25.90 -17.60
CA VAL A 439 -2.41 -26.60 -16.37
C VAL A 439 -1.72 -25.94 -15.18
N GLN A 440 -2.49 -25.71 -14.11
CA GLN A 440 -1.96 -25.26 -12.82
C GLN A 440 -2.34 -26.25 -11.73
N ILE A 441 -1.41 -26.53 -10.83
CA ILE A 441 -1.66 -27.30 -9.62
C ILE A 441 -1.30 -26.42 -8.43
N PHE A 442 -2.22 -26.32 -7.49
CA PHE A 442 -2.11 -25.47 -6.32
C PHE A 442 -1.58 -26.26 -5.11
N SER A 443 -1.36 -25.58 -3.99
CA SER A 443 -1.17 -26.21 -2.68
C SER A 443 -2.47 -26.87 -2.21
N ASP A 444 -2.39 -27.80 -1.26
CA ASP A 444 -3.56 -28.55 -0.75
C ASP A 444 -4.64 -27.65 -0.14
N ASP A 445 -4.28 -26.45 0.30
CA ASP A 445 -5.17 -25.40 0.78
C ASP A 445 -5.70 -24.47 -0.33
N GLY A 446 -5.23 -24.63 -1.57
CA GLY A 446 -5.64 -23.85 -2.74
C GLY A 446 -5.09 -22.42 -2.81
N THR A 447 -4.11 -22.06 -1.99
CA THR A 447 -3.63 -20.67 -1.90
C THR A 447 -2.47 -20.35 -2.84
N HIS A 448 -1.60 -21.32 -3.15
CA HIS A 448 -0.37 -21.11 -3.91
C HIS A 448 -0.24 -22.06 -5.09
N VAL A 449 0.24 -21.55 -6.24
CA VAL A 449 0.57 -22.39 -7.39
C VAL A 449 1.87 -23.15 -7.11
N GLN A 450 1.82 -24.48 -7.09
CA GLN A 450 2.99 -25.34 -6.93
C GLN A 450 3.56 -25.83 -8.25
N LEU A 451 2.72 -25.90 -9.29
CA LEU A 451 3.14 -26.30 -10.64
C LEU A 451 2.38 -25.48 -11.68
N PHE A 452 3.09 -25.06 -12.70
CA PHE A 452 2.56 -24.45 -13.91
C PHE A 452 3.07 -25.21 -15.12
N VAL A 453 2.16 -25.62 -16.00
CA VAL A 453 2.48 -26.34 -17.25
C VAL A 453 1.87 -25.57 -18.42
N GLU A 454 2.66 -25.32 -19.42
CA GLU A 454 2.29 -24.69 -20.69
C GLU A 454 2.30 -25.72 -21.83
N ASP A 455 1.46 -25.51 -22.83
CA ASP A 455 1.28 -26.41 -23.99
C ASP A 455 0.82 -27.83 -23.63
N ALA A 456 -0.04 -27.96 -22.63
CA ALA A 456 -0.62 -29.24 -22.25
C ALA A 456 -2.01 -29.09 -21.65
N THR A 457 -2.87 -30.07 -21.94
CA THR A 457 -4.13 -30.28 -21.23
C THR A 457 -3.89 -31.17 -20.00
N LEU A 458 -4.83 -31.13 -19.04
CA LEU A 458 -4.78 -32.01 -17.88
C LEU A 458 -4.89 -33.50 -18.27
N GLU A 459 -5.64 -33.80 -19.33
CA GLU A 459 -5.78 -35.17 -19.86
C GLU A 459 -4.42 -35.69 -20.37
N GLU A 460 -3.75 -34.93 -21.24
CA GLU A 460 -2.41 -35.28 -21.75
C GLU A 460 -1.40 -35.45 -20.61
N LEU A 461 -1.48 -34.60 -19.59
CA LEU A 461 -0.62 -34.69 -18.42
C LEU A 461 -0.92 -35.97 -17.60
N CYS A 462 -2.20 -36.31 -17.42
CA CYS A 462 -2.62 -37.51 -16.73
C CYS A 462 -2.22 -38.78 -17.50
N ASP A 463 -2.37 -38.80 -18.82
CA ASP A 463 -1.97 -39.94 -19.68
C ASP A 463 -0.46 -40.19 -19.62
N ALA A 464 0.32 -39.12 -19.67
CA ALA A 464 1.78 -39.21 -19.61
C ALA A 464 2.31 -39.61 -18.22
N VAL A 465 1.64 -39.19 -17.15
CA VAL A 465 2.04 -39.45 -15.75
C VAL A 465 1.39 -40.72 -15.21
N GLY A 466 0.18 -41.03 -15.63
CA GLY A 466 -0.59 -42.23 -15.26
C GLY A 466 -1.78 -41.94 -14.33
N GLU A 467 -2.69 -42.90 -14.20
CA GLU A 467 -3.99 -42.83 -13.53
C GLU A 467 -3.97 -42.24 -12.09
N ARG A 468 -2.86 -42.43 -11.35
CA ARG A 468 -2.71 -41.85 -10.00
C ARG A 468 -2.76 -40.35 -9.97
N LEU A 469 -2.35 -39.67 -11.05
CA LEU A 469 -2.38 -38.21 -11.10
C LEU A 469 -3.82 -37.67 -11.07
N ALA A 470 -4.69 -38.25 -11.89
CA ALA A 470 -6.11 -37.90 -11.93
C ALA A 470 -6.78 -38.12 -10.56
N TYR A 471 -6.43 -39.21 -9.87
CA TYR A 471 -6.91 -39.46 -8.51
C TYR A 471 -6.48 -38.35 -7.54
N TYR A 472 -5.19 -38.04 -7.46
CA TYR A 472 -4.69 -37.00 -6.55
C TYR A 472 -5.31 -35.63 -6.83
N ILE A 473 -5.48 -35.24 -8.08
CA ILE A 473 -6.12 -34.00 -8.46
C ILE A 473 -7.60 -33.97 -8.02
N SER A 474 -8.32 -35.10 -8.23
CA SER A 474 -9.72 -35.21 -7.84
C SER A 474 -9.95 -35.12 -6.33
N GLN A 475 -8.96 -35.53 -5.52
CA GLN A 475 -8.98 -35.45 -4.06
C GLN A 475 -8.38 -34.12 -3.54
N CYS A 476 -7.87 -33.26 -4.43
CA CYS A 476 -7.09 -32.08 -4.08
C CYS A 476 -5.85 -32.39 -3.22
N GLU A 477 -5.24 -33.54 -3.44
CA GLU A 477 -3.95 -33.94 -2.87
C GLU A 477 -2.81 -33.41 -3.76
N TYR A 478 -2.69 -32.11 -3.85
CA TYR A 478 -1.84 -31.43 -4.83
C TYR A 478 -0.35 -31.61 -4.59
N TYR A 479 0.07 -31.71 -3.33
CA TYR A 479 1.45 -32.04 -2.98
C TYR A 479 1.87 -33.39 -3.59
N ASN A 480 1.01 -34.40 -3.46
CA ASN A 480 1.26 -35.73 -4.04
C ASN A 480 1.24 -35.68 -5.58
N ALA A 481 0.33 -34.93 -6.18
CA ALA A 481 0.25 -34.73 -7.63
C ALA A 481 1.52 -34.06 -8.17
N THR A 482 1.97 -32.96 -7.56
CA THR A 482 3.18 -32.23 -7.95
C THR A 482 4.44 -33.11 -7.84
N GLY A 483 4.57 -33.85 -6.74
CA GLY A 483 5.69 -34.79 -6.54
C GLY A 483 5.72 -35.91 -7.59
N LEU A 484 4.55 -36.41 -7.99
CA LEU A 484 4.45 -37.46 -9.02
C LEU A 484 4.88 -36.93 -10.40
N ILE A 485 4.47 -35.73 -10.77
CA ILE A 485 4.86 -35.05 -12.02
C ILE A 485 6.35 -34.75 -12.01
N TYR A 486 6.89 -34.22 -10.92
CA TYR A 486 8.31 -33.91 -10.78
C TYR A 486 9.20 -35.14 -11.01
N ASN A 487 8.80 -36.29 -10.47
CA ASN A 487 9.55 -37.54 -10.64
C ASN A 487 9.50 -38.11 -12.07
N LYS A 488 8.53 -37.69 -12.88
CA LYS A 488 8.37 -38.12 -14.28
C LYS A 488 8.70 -37.03 -15.31
N ARG A 489 9.17 -35.88 -14.90
CA ARG A 489 9.38 -34.71 -15.77
C ARG A 489 10.23 -34.95 -17.01
N ASP A 490 11.21 -35.87 -16.91
CA ASP A 490 12.11 -36.20 -18.02
C ASP A 490 11.39 -36.93 -19.18
N LYS A 491 10.20 -37.50 -18.91
CA LYS A 491 9.35 -38.17 -19.92
C LYS A 491 8.37 -37.20 -20.59
N LEU A 492 8.19 -35.99 -20.04
CA LEU A 492 7.22 -35.00 -20.48
C LEU A 492 7.89 -33.99 -21.46
N THR A 493 8.46 -34.53 -22.58
CA THR A 493 9.42 -33.80 -23.43
C THR A 493 8.86 -32.54 -24.09
N ASN A 494 7.56 -32.48 -24.37
CA ASN A 494 6.92 -31.38 -25.11
C ASN A 494 6.22 -30.33 -24.21
N MET A 495 6.30 -30.49 -22.89
CA MET A 495 5.61 -29.60 -21.94
C MET A 495 6.60 -28.65 -21.26
N HIS A 496 6.29 -27.37 -21.19
CA HIS A 496 7.07 -26.40 -20.43
C HIS A 496 6.54 -26.32 -19.00
N MET A 497 7.39 -26.60 -18.00
CA MET A 497 6.98 -26.71 -16.61
C MET A 497 7.80 -25.83 -15.69
N ARG A 498 7.14 -25.27 -14.67
CA ARG A 498 7.77 -24.59 -13.54
C ARG A 498 7.18 -25.11 -12.23
N PHE A 499 8.04 -25.48 -11.31
CA PHE A 499 7.69 -25.98 -9.98
C PHE A 499 8.04 -24.91 -8.95
N PHE A 500 7.15 -24.69 -7.99
CA PHE A 500 7.30 -23.69 -6.94
C PHE A 500 7.18 -24.35 -5.58
N ASN A 501 8.16 -24.11 -4.71
CA ASN A 501 8.18 -24.58 -3.34
C ASN A 501 8.13 -23.42 -2.37
N TYR A 502 7.31 -23.55 -1.32
CA TYR A 502 7.08 -22.49 -0.33
C TYR A 502 7.54 -22.93 1.06
N LEU A 503 8.06 -21.98 1.86
CA LEU A 503 8.36 -22.15 3.28
C LEU A 503 7.14 -21.67 4.10
N GLY A 504 6.62 -22.55 4.95
CA GLY A 504 5.38 -22.25 5.67
C GLY A 504 4.23 -22.07 4.70
N SER A 505 3.39 -21.07 4.92
CA SER A 505 2.23 -20.81 4.07
C SER A 505 2.52 -19.87 2.89
N ASP A 506 3.56 -19.02 2.93
CA ASP A 506 3.58 -17.84 2.04
C ASP A 506 4.93 -17.50 1.40
N LEU A 507 6.04 -18.05 1.85
CA LEU A 507 7.36 -17.67 1.37
C LEU A 507 7.86 -18.59 0.27
N LEU A 508 7.93 -18.11 -0.98
CA LEU A 508 8.53 -18.85 -2.09
C LEU A 508 10.03 -19.01 -1.84
N PHE A 509 10.50 -20.22 -1.58
CA PHE A 509 11.93 -20.47 -1.36
C PHE A 509 12.67 -21.10 -2.54
N GLU A 510 11.96 -21.79 -3.44
CA GLU A 510 12.56 -22.39 -4.63
C GLU A 510 11.60 -22.36 -5.81
N GLU A 511 12.12 -22.04 -6.99
CA GLU A 511 11.48 -22.24 -8.28
C GLU A 511 12.39 -23.14 -9.13
N THR A 512 11.85 -24.19 -9.75
CA THR A 512 12.61 -25.09 -10.61
C THR A 512 11.93 -25.19 -11.97
N THR A 513 12.67 -24.94 -13.06
CA THR A 513 12.17 -25.21 -14.41
C THR A 513 12.31 -26.70 -14.75
N LYS A 514 11.65 -27.12 -15.82
CA LYS A 514 11.77 -28.48 -16.33
C LYS A 514 13.20 -28.86 -16.65
N GLU A 515 13.96 -27.95 -17.26
CA GLU A 515 15.36 -28.12 -17.64
C GLU A 515 16.31 -28.21 -16.44
N GLY A 516 15.76 -28.05 -15.23
CA GLY A 516 16.51 -28.12 -13.98
C GLY A 516 17.20 -26.84 -13.57
N LEU A 517 16.84 -25.70 -14.19
CA LEU A 517 17.25 -24.40 -13.66
C LEU A 517 16.54 -24.16 -12.34
N ARG A 518 17.30 -23.90 -11.29
CA ARG A 518 16.76 -23.68 -9.96
C ARG A 518 17.06 -22.27 -9.48
N TYR A 519 16.00 -21.58 -9.07
CA TYR A 519 16.10 -20.29 -8.39
C TYR A 519 15.87 -20.51 -6.90
N SER A 520 16.70 -19.93 -6.07
CA SER A 520 16.55 -19.96 -4.60
C SER A 520 16.26 -18.57 -4.09
N TYR A 521 15.38 -18.49 -3.11
CA TYR A 521 14.98 -17.28 -2.41
C TYR A 521 15.28 -17.49 -0.93
N ILE A 522 16.12 -16.63 -0.36
CA ILE A 522 16.56 -16.72 1.04
C ILE A 522 16.00 -15.53 1.80
N TYR A 523 15.48 -15.81 2.99
CA TYR A 523 14.86 -14.83 3.86
C TYR A 523 15.61 -14.76 5.20
N ASP A 524 15.59 -13.61 5.85
CA ASP A 524 16.06 -13.46 7.23
C ASP A 524 15.02 -13.98 8.25
N ASN A 525 15.34 -13.86 9.54
CA ASN A 525 14.44 -14.32 10.61
C ASN A 525 13.15 -13.48 10.74
N SER A 526 13.09 -12.33 10.09
CA SER A 526 11.92 -11.44 10.03
C SER A 526 11.13 -11.60 8.72
N ASN A 527 11.44 -12.64 7.93
CA ASN A 527 10.84 -12.94 6.63
C ASN A 527 11.13 -11.89 5.53
N HIS A 528 12.19 -11.09 5.67
CA HIS A 528 12.65 -10.24 4.59
C HIS A 528 13.47 -11.04 3.58
N LEU A 529 13.19 -10.90 2.29
CA LEU A 529 13.97 -11.53 1.23
C LEU A 529 15.37 -10.90 1.18
N ILE A 530 16.42 -11.69 1.43
CA ILE A 530 17.81 -11.20 1.44
C ILE A 530 18.62 -11.64 0.22
N ASP A 531 18.26 -12.76 -0.42
CA ASP A 531 18.97 -13.25 -1.60
C ASP A 531 18.01 -13.91 -2.59
N LYS A 532 18.23 -13.65 -3.87
CA LYS A 532 17.67 -14.43 -4.99
C LYS A 532 18.83 -14.92 -5.85
N SER A 533 19.01 -16.22 -5.91
CA SER A 533 20.11 -16.87 -6.63
C SER A 533 19.61 -17.87 -7.66
N LEU A 534 20.39 -18.06 -8.72
CA LEU A 534 20.21 -19.09 -9.74
C LEU A 534 21.29 -20.15 -9.60
N LEU A 535 20.90 -21.43 -9.56
CA LEU A 535 21.81 -22.55 -9.67
C LEU A 535 22.22 -22.71 -11.14
N TYR A 536 23.47 -22.43 -11.43
CA TYR A 536 24.01 -22.48 -12.79
C TYR A 536 25.10 -23.53 -12.90
N GLY A 537 25.01 -24.37 -13.93
CA GLY A 537 26.04 -25.37 -14.27
C GLY A 537 26.39 -26.29 -13.09
N ASN A 538 27.63 -26.71 -12.95
CA ASN A 538 28.16 -27.68 -11.98
C ASN A 538 27.91 -27.31 -10.50
N ASN A 539 26.64 -27.17 -10.10
CA ASN A 539 26.16 -26.83 -8.74
C ASN A 539 26.73 -25.50 -8.19
N LYS A 540 26.96 -24.51 -9.05
CA LYS A 540 27.35 -23.17 -8.62
C LYS A 540 26.11 -22.26 -8.57
N TRP A 541 25.90 -21.61 -7.43
CA TRP A 541 24.91 -20.58 -7.28
C TRP A 541 25.46 -19.24 -7.78
N GLN A 542 24.68 -18.54 -8.60
CA GLN A 542 24.92 -17.18 -9.00
C GLN A 542 23.84 -16.30 -8.36
N THR A 543 24.25 -15.38 -7.53
CA THR A 543 23.34 -14.38 -6.96
C THR A 543 22.79 -13.51 -8.07
N LEU A 544 21.46 -13.45 -8.18
CA LEU A 544 20.76 -12.58 -9.11
C LEU A 544 20.41 -11.24 -8.48
N LYS A 545 20.03 -11.26 -7.20
CA LYS A 545 19.70 -10.07 -6.41
C LYS A 545 20.05 -10.30 -4.95
N MET A 546 20.61 -9.28 -4.33
CA MET A 546 20.87 -9.26 -2.89
C MET A 546 20.21 -8.01 -2.29
N TYR A 547 19.56 -8.20 -1.14
CA TYR A 547 18.89 -7.16 -0.39
C TYR A 547 19.56 -6.99 0.95
N GLU A 548 19.83 -5.75 1.35
CA GLU A 548 20.47 -5.40 2.61
C GLU A 548 19.53 -4.49 3.42
N TYR A 549 19.32 -4.84 4.68
CA TYR A 549 18.43 -4.12 5.58
C TYR A 549 19.23 -3.49 6.72
N ASN A 550 18.69 -2.42 7.32
CA ASN A 550 19.25 -1.85 8.55
C ASN A 550 18.76 -2.67 9.74
N TYR A 551 19.67 -3.43 10.36
CA TYR A 551 19.31 -4.20 11.54
C TYR A 551 19.59 -3.41 12.83
N ARG A 552 18.94 -3.81 13.92
CA ARG A 552 19.19 -3.24 15.26
C ARG A 552 20.59 -3.66 15.74
N HIS A 553 21.33 -2.74 16.29
CA HIS A 553 22.65 -2.98 16.90
C HIS A 553 22.55 -3.14 18.42
#